data_9ad66c1b1d2918a9158f18f37af56a04
#
_entry.id   9ad66c1b1d2918a9158f18f37af56a04
#
_cell.length_a   1.000
_cell.length_b   1.000
_cell.length_c   1.000
_cell.angle_alpha   90.00
_cell.angle_beta   90.00
_cell.angle_gamma   90.00
#
_symmetry.space_group_name_H-M   'P 1'
#
loop_
_entity.id
_entity.type
_entity.pdbx_description
1 polymer ?
#
loop_
_entity_poly.entity_id
_entity_poly.type
_entity_poly.pdbx_seq_one_letter_code
_entity_poly.pdbx_strand_id
1 'polypeptide(L)'
;MRPVCFLGRTKILHQSDGLHFISDSLRTPTRKERTASMKNILLIATGGTIASRETAHGLRPALSGEDVRAAIGAVNAAIEVIDLLSLDSTNIAPSHWQMIARKIADCRTDYDGFIITHGTDTMAYTAAALYYMLEHIDRPVVLTGSQRPLGTVGSDAEGNLRLSYEAACSGFAGVCLAFGGRLIHGNAAKKIYSLADDAFRSIGRAEIDLTVPSAPTAPFHLHDALDTRVAIIRLYPGMKPITIDAHIASGYRGIILEGYGLGSVPGDDAEESFLPTLDRARTRACTIVLTTQCIYDGADISHYEVGIRAAELGVLAGGTLPIEALYARLMQRLAETPEGETVKTLIE
;
A
#
# COMPACT_ATOMS: atom_id res chain seq x y z
N MET A 1 -1.17 42.64 -5.99
CA MET A 1 -2.52 43.09 -5.59
C MET A 1 -2.82 42.44 -4.24
N ARG A 2 -3.10 43.25 -3.23
CA ARG A 2 -3.30 42.83 -1.83
C ARG A 2 -4.75 42.37 -1.63
N PRO A 3 -5.05 41.40 -0.73
CA PRO A 3 -6.43 41.05 -0.42
C PRO A 3 -7.07 42.08 0.53
N VAL A 4 -8.36 42.34 0.33
CA VAL A 4 -9.20 43.28 1.03
C VAL A 4 -9.73 42.66 2.32
N CYS A 5 -9.47 43.30 3.45
CA CYS A 5 -10.06 42.99 4.76
C CYS A 5 -11.48 43.60 4.86
N PHE A 6 -12.48 42.79 5.23
CA PHE A 6 -13.80 43.30 5.60
C PHE A 6 -13.89 43.51 7.11
N LEU A 7 -14.05 44.74 7.51
CA LEU A 7 -14.36 45.19 8.88
C LEU A 7 -15.86 45.12 9.12
N GLY A 8 -16.30 44.28 10.04
CA GLY A 8 -17.67 44.30 10.56
C GLY A 8 -17.84 45.31 11.69
N ARG A 9 -18.90 46.12 11.58
CA ARG A 9 -19.25 47.23 12.45
C ARG A 9 -19.73 46.77 13.84
N THR A 10 -19.11 47.29 14.89
CA THR A 10 -19.57 47.19 16.28
C THR A 10 -20.66 48.26 16.52
N LYS A 11 -21.84 47.84 17.00
CA LYS A 11 -22.84 48.77 17.60
C LYS A 11 -22.61 48.80 19.12
N ILE A 12 -22.32 50.01 19.63
CA ILE A 12 -22.30 50.28 21.05
C ILE A 12 -23.70 50.66 21.52
N LEU A 13 -24.25 49.92 22.48
CA LEU A 13 -25.38 50.35 23.30
C LEU A 13 -24.90 50.50 24.75
N HIS A 14 -24.94 51.71 25.25
CA HIS A 14 -24.78 52.02 26.67
C HIS A 14 -26.07 51.70 27.43
N GLN A 15 -25.98 50.87 28.48
CA GLN A 15 -26.70 51.11 29.74
C GLN A 15 -26.08 50.26 30.86
N SER A 16 -25.94 50.89 31.98
CA SER A 16 -25.39 50.51 33.26
C SER A 16 -26.01 49.22 33.82
N ASP A 17 -25.18 48.29 34.29
CA ASP A 17 -25.16 47.65 35.61
C ASP A 17 -24.46 46.27 35.52
N GLY A 18 -23.46 46.08 36.40
CA GLY A 18 -22.99 44.76 36.83
C GLY A 18 -22.10 43.97 35.83
N LEU A 19 -20.77 44.16 35.92
CA LEU A 19 -19.77 43.28 35.26
C LEU A 19 -19.79 41.90 35.88
N HIS A 20 -20.53 40.96 35.28
CA HIS A 20 -20.22 39.53 35.37
C HIS A 20 -19.47 39.12 34.13
N PHE A 21 -18.15 38.88 34.28
CA PHE A 21 -17.37 38.17 33.28
C PHE A 21 -17.83 36.74 33.21
N ILE A 22 -18.69 36.40 32.25
CA ILE A 22 -18.90 35.01 31.82
C ILE A 22 -17.73 34.71 30.87
N SER A 23 -16.74 33.98 31.36
CA SER A 23 -15.75 33.35 30.50
C SER A 23 -16.45 32.30 29.68
N ASP A 24 -16.81 32.63 28.44
CA ASP A 24 -17.14 31.63 27.44
C ASP A 24 -15.87 30.80 27.17
N SER A 25 -15.67 29.80 28.02
CA SER A 25 -14.71 28.74 27.72
C SER A 25 -15.15 28.12 26.40
N LEU A 26 -14.32 28.25 25.37
CA LEU A 26 -14.37 27.50 24.13
C LEU A 26 -14.34 26.00 24.51
N ARG A 27 -15.52 25.42 24.77
CA ARG A 27 -15.70 23.99 24.93
C ARG A 27 -15.43 23.38 23.55
N THR A 28 -14.32 22.72 23.42
CA THR A 28 -14.15 21.74 22.36
C THR A 28 -15.29 20.73 22.47
N PRO A 29 -16.10 20.54 21.42
CA PRO A 29 -17.24 19.62 21.48
C PRO A 29 -16.74 18.22 21.81
N THR A 30 -17.35 17.59 22.82
CA THR A 30 -17.09 16.20 23.18
C THR A 30 -17.50 15.29 22.04
N ARG A 31 -16.85 14.11 21.92
CA ARG A 31 -17.07 13.09 20.86
C ARG A 31 -18.56 12.69 20.69
N LYS A 32 -19.44 12.98 21.67
CA LYS A 32 -20.89 12.72 21.63
C LYS A 32 -21.72 13.83 20.95
N GLU A 33 -21.16 15.03 20.78
CA GLU A 33 -21.87 16.21 20.24
C GLU A 33 -21.59 16.44 18.75
N ARG A 34 -20.74 15.62 18.10
CA ARG A 34 -20.70 15.56 16.64
C ARG A 34 -21.97 14.89 16.15
N THR A 35 -23.00 15.67 15.86
CA THR A 35 -24.05 15.29 14.91
C THR A 35 -23.35 14.63 13.74
N ALA A 36 -23.80 13.43 13.32
CA ALA A 36 -23.18 12.66 12.26
C ALA A 36 -23.05 13.53 10.99
N SER A 37 -21.94 14.24 10.87
CA SER A 37 -21.59 14.97 9.65
C SER A 37 -21.46 13.93 8.55
N MET A 38 -22.06 14.19 7.41
CA MET A 38 -21.95 13.36 6.23
C MET A 38 -20.47 13.19 5.89
N LYS A 39 -19.99 11.95 5.74
CA LYS A 39 -18.59 11.66 5.40
C LYS A 39 -18.25 12.18 4.01
N ASN A 40 -17.03 12.65 3.84
CA ASN A 40 -16.46 13.04 2.54
C ASN A 40 -15.45 12.00 2.10
N ILE A 41 -15.69 11.32 0.99
CA ILE A 41 -14.84 10.27 0.45
C ILE A 41 -14.30 10.71 -0.90
N LEU A 42 -13.01 10.51 -1.14
CA LEU A 42 -12.42 10.68 -2.46
C LEU A 42 -12.26 9.33 -3.16
N LEU A 43 -12.90 9.17 -4.32
CA LEU A 43 -12.67 8.04 -5.22
C LEU A 43 -11.61 8.42 -6.25
N ILE A 44 -10.51 7.71 -6.23
CA ILE A 44 -9.38 7.86 -7.15
C ILE A 44 -9.44 6.73 -8.17
N ALA A 45 -9.81 7.03 -9.40
CA ALA A 45 -9.84 6.05 -10.47
C ALA A 45 -8.46 5.94 -11.12
N THR A 46 -7.95 4.69 -11.25
CA THR A 46 -6.67 4.40 -11.91
C THR A 46 -6.81 3.46 -13.12
N GLY A 47 -8.03 3.03 -13.44
CA GLY A 47 -8.34 2.08 -14.51
C GLY A 47 -8.60 0.67 -14.00
N GLY A 48 -8.08 -0.34 -14.70
CA GLY A 48 -8.27 -1.75 -14.38
C GLY A 48 -9.55 -2.38 -14.93
N THR A 49 -9.74 -3.68 -14.70
CA THR A 49 -10.87 -4.47 -15.21
C THR A 49 -12.23 -3.91 -14.78
N ILE A 50 -12.33 -3.39 -13.57
CA ILE A 50 -13.57 -2.81 -13.04
C ILE A 50 -14.11 -1.67 -13.93
N ALA A 51 -13.22 -0.88 -14.52
CA ALA A 51 -13.55 0.24 -15.42
C ALA A 51 -13.43 -0.16 -16.90
N SER A 52 -13.33 -1.45 -17.22
CA SER A 52 -13.14 -1.93 -18.59
C SER A 52 -14.46 -2.39 -19.23
N ARG A 53 -14.46 -2.43 -20.55
CA ARG A 53 -15.50 -3.09 -21.37
C ARG A 53 -14.86 -4.09 -22.32
N GLU A 54 -15.62 -5.14 -22.64
CA GLU A 54 -15.20 -6.11 -23.64
C GLU A 54 -15.25 -5.48 -25.04
N THR A 55 -14.17 -5.70 -25.80
CA THR A 55 -14.06 -5.27 -27.20
C THR A 55 -13.63 -6.44 -28.06
N ALA A 56 -13.67 -6.31 -29.37
CA ALA A 56 -13.17 -7.32 -30.31
C ALA A 56 -11.71 -7.70 -30.09
N HIS A 57 -10.95 -6.88 -29.35
CA HIS A 57 -9.52 -7.06 -29.06
C HIS A 57 -9.23 -7.29 -27.56
N GLY A 58 -10.24 -7.71 -26.77
CA GLY A 58 -10.13 -7.93 -25.32
C GLY A 58 -10.66 -6.75 -24.50
N LEU A 59 -10.41 -6.81 -23.18
CA LEU A 59 -10.85 -5.78 -22.24
C LEU A 59 -10.02 -4.50 -22.40
N ARG A 60 -10.70 -3.35 -22.39
CA ARG A 60 -10.06 -2.02 -22.41
C ARG A 60 -10.75 -1.08 -21.42
N PRO A 61 -10.00 -0.20 -20.74
CA PRO A 61 -10.59 0.88 -19.92
C PRO A 61 -11.59 1.69 -20.75
N ALA A 62 -12.82 1.84 -20.25
CA ALA A 62 -13.92 2.48 -20.97
C ALA A 62 -14.93 3.19 -20.07
N LEU A 63 -14.88 2.95 -18.76
CA LEU A 63 -15.73 3.60 -17.76
C LEU A 63 -14.93 4.68 -17.04
N SER A 64 -15.60 5.80 -16.76
CA SER A 64 -15.05 6.88 -15.93
C SER A 64 -15.18 6.52 -14.45
N GLY A 65 -14.45 7.26 -13.59
CA GLY A 65 -14.65 7.16 -12.15
C GLY A 65 -16.08 7.48 -11.71
N GLU A 66 -16.81 8.35 -12.43
CA GLU A 66 -18.22 8.63 -12.17
C GLU A 66 -19.14 7.44 -12.44
N ASP A 67 -18.86 6.65 -13.48
CA ASP A 67 -19.59 5.39 -13.74
C ASP A 67 -19.37 4.40 -12.59
N VAL A 68 -18.12 4.31 -12.09
CA VAL A 68 -17.76 3.46 -10.94
C VAL A 68 -18.41 3.97 -9.65
N ARG A 69 -18.41 5.28 -9.41
CA ARG A 69 -19.11 5.89 -8.28
C ARG A 69 -20.61 5.57 -8.28
N ALA A 70 -21.24 5.66 -9.44
CA ALA A 70 -22.67 5.35 -9.58
C ALA A 70 -23.01 3.91 -9.17
N ALA A 71 -22.09 2.96 -9.37
CA ALA A 71 -22.25 1.57 -8.99
C ALA A 71 -22.15 1.30 -7.47
N ILE A 72 -21.58 2.21 -6.69
CA ILE A 72 -21.64 2.12 -5.22
C ILE A 72 -23.08 2.24 -4.73
N GLY A 73 -23.95 2.92 -5.49
CA GLY A 73 -25.37 3.07 -5.22
C GLY A 73 -25.70 4.22 -4.25
N ALA A 74 -26.86 4.11 -3.59
CA ALA A 74 -27.30 5.11 -2.63
C ALA A 74 -26.51 4.97 -1.31
N VAL A 75 -25.83 6.04 -0.91
CA VAL A 75 -24.93 6.08 0.25
C VAL A 75 -25.12 7.36 1.06
N ASN A 76 -24.75 7.31 2.35
CA ASN A 76 -24.82 8.45 3.28
C ASN A 76 -23.47 9.19 3.38
N ALA A 77 -22.74 9.30 2.27
CA ALA A 77 -21.50 10.06 2.19
C ALA A 77 -21.47 10.86 0.89
N ALA A 78 -20.79 12.00 0.89
CA ALA A 78 -20.41 12.68 -0.33
C ALA A 78 -19.20 11.95 -0.93
N ILE A 79 -19.27 11.56 -2.19
CA ILE A 79 -18.17 10.93 -2.91
C ILE A 79 -17.76 11.85 -4.05
N GLU A 80 -16.58 12.42 -3.92
CA GLU A 80 -15.90 13.14 -5.00
C GLU A 80 -15.05 12.18 -5.82
N VAL A 81 -14.91 12.43 -7.11
CA VAL A 81 -14.20 11.52 -8.04
C VAL A 81 -13.09 12.27 -8.75
N ILE A 82 -11.95 11.60 -8.87
CA ILE A 82 -10.88 12.01 -9.76
C ILE A 82 -10.43 10.83 -10.63
N ASP A 83 -10.35 11.05 -11.93
CA ASP A 83 -9.72 10.15 -12.89
C ASP A 83 -8.22 10.47 -12.93
N LEU A 84 -7.44 9.82 -12.03
CA LEU A 84 -6.01 10.10 -11.89
C LEU A 84 -5.19 9.38 -12.95
N LEU A 85 -5.55 8.13 -13.27
CA LEU A 85 -4.92 7.27 -14.27
C LEU A 85 -6.00 6.48 -15.01
N SER A 86 -5.66 5.98 -16.20
CA SER A 86 -6.50 5.04 -16.97
C SER A 86 -5.60 3.96 -17.57
N LEU A 87 -5.13 3.03 -16.70
CA LEU A 87 -4.14 2.03 -17.06
C LEU A 87 -4.64 0.61 -16.82
N ASP A 88 -4.17 -0.33 -17.63
CA ASP A 88 -4.06 -1.71 -17.21
C ASP A 88 -3.02 -1.80 -16.10
N SER A 89 -3.30 -2.55 -15.02
CA SER A 89 -2.41 -2.63 -13.87
C SER A 89 -1.04 -3.24 -14.20
N THR A 90 -0.90 -3.99 -15.26
CA THR A 90 0.39 -4.49 -15.77
C THR A 90 1.34 -3.36 -16.19
N ASN A 91 0.80 -2.17 -16.46
CA ASN A 91 1.56 -0.97 -16.82
C ASN A 91 1.82 -0.04 -15.62
N ILE A 92 1.38 -0.41 -14.42
CA ILE A 92 1.67 0.37 -13.22
C ILE A 92 3.16 0.25 -12.87
N ALA A 93 3.76 1.39 -12.56
CA ALA A 93 5.17 1.53 -12.20
C ALA A 93 5.30 2.32 -10.87
N PRO A 94 6.46 2.29 -10.21
CA PRO A 94 6.68 3.02 -8.95
C PRO A 94 6.37 4.51 -9.00
N SER A 95 6.55 5.16 -10.15
CA SER A 95 6.17 6.57 -10.36
C SER A 95 4.66 6.81 -10.22
N HIS A 96 3.83 5.83 -10.57
CA HIS A 96 2.38 5.91 -10.38
C HIS A 96 2.00 5.77 -8.90
N TRP A 97 2.71 4.94 -8.13
CA TRP A 97 2.53 4.86 -6.67
C TRP A 97 2.85 6.20 -5.99
N GLN A 98 3.96 6.85 -6.41
CA GLN A 98 4.32 8.18 -5.93
C GLN A 98 3.24 9.22 -6.25
N MET A 99 2.67 9.18 -7.46
CA MET A 99 1.59 10.08 -7.87
C MET A 99 0.34 9.90 -7.00
N ILE A 100 -0.08 8.65 -6.76
CA ILE A 100 -1.23 8.33 -5.90
C ILE A 100 -0.96 8.76 -4.46
N ALA A 101 0.21 8.43 -3.91
CA ALA A 101 0.57 8.76 -2.53
C ALA A 101 0.61 10.27 -2.28
N ARG A 102 1.22 11.05 -3.18
CA ARG A 102 1.24 12.52 -3.12
C ARG A 102 -0.17 13.09 -3.18
N LYS A 103 -1.02 12.61 -4.11
CA LYS A 103 -2.41 13.07 -4.22
C LYS A 103 -3.17 12.85 -2.90
N ILE A 104 -3.03 11.69 -2.27
CA ILE A 104 -3.66 11.40 -0.98
C ILE A 104 -3.11 12.32 0.11
N ALA A 105 -1.78 12.46 0.20
CA ALA A 105 -1.14 13.31 1.20
C ALA A 105 -1.58 14.77 1.11
N ASP A 106 -1.67 15.31 -0.12
CA ASP A 106 -2.04 16.70 -0.39
C ASP A 106 -3.47 17.03 0.06
N CYS A 107 -4.41 16.06 -0.04
CA CYS A 107 -5.81 16.28 0.31
C CYS A 107 -6.29 15.48 1.53
N ARG A 108 -5.36 14.90 2.31
CA ARG A 108 -5.66 14.04 3.46
C ARG A 108 -6.60 14.66 4.49
N THR A 109 -6.53 15.96 4.70
CA THR A 109 -7.35 16.69 5.67
C THR A 109 -8.74 17.02 5.16
N ASP A 110 -8.98 16.94 3.86
CA ASP A 110 -10.24 17.35 3.21
C ASP A 110 -11.25 16.20 3.14
N TYR A 111 -10.74 14.93 3.25
CA TYR A 111 -11.57 13.74 3.14
C TYR A 111 -11.46 12.85 4.39
N ASP A 112 -12.55 12.14 4.69
CA ASP A 112 -12.63 11.16 5.77
C ASP A 112 -12.08 9.78 5.38
N GLY A 113 -11.95 9.51 4.08
CA GLY A 113 -11.42 8.27 3.53
C GLY A 113 -11.21 8.31 2.03
N PHE A 114 -10.47 7.34 1.52
CA PHE A 114 -10.09 7.23 0.11
C PHE A 114 -10.43 5.85 -0.44
N ILE A 115 -10.99 5.81 -1.64
CA ILE A 115 -11.20 4.57 -2.42
C ILE A 115 -10.35 4.68 -3.68
N ILE A 116 -9.55 3.65 -3.98
CA ILE A 116 -8.72 3.59 -5.18
C ILE A 116 -9.18 2.41 -6.00
N THR A 117 -9.70 2.64 -7.21
CA THR A 117 -9.98 1.54 -8.14
C THR A 117 -8.74 1.19 -8.94
N HIS A 118 -8.44 -0.11 -9.04
CA HIS A 118 -7.19 -0.60 -9.59
C HIS A 118 -7.38 -1.95 -10.29
N GLY A 119 -6.55 -2.27 -11.28
CA GLY A 119 -6.52 -3.59 -11.88
C GLY A 119 -5.90 -4.63 -10.92
N THR A 120 -6.39 -5.86 -10.96
CA THR A 120 -6.07 -6.88 -9.93
C THR A 120 -4.64 -7.41 -9.98
N ASP A 121 -3.94 -7.35 -11.12
CA ASP A 121 -2.66 -8.04 -11.31
C ASP A 121 -1.53 -7.47 -10.46
N THR A 122 -1.48 -6.14 -10.31
CA THR A 122 -0.46 -5.48 -9.49
C THR A 122 -1.04 -4.73 -8.29
N MET A 123 -2.33 -4.95 -7.97
CA MET A 123 -3.01 -4.29 -6.85
C MET A 123 -2.30 -4.52 -5.51
N ALA A 124 -1.81 -5.74 -5.26
CA ALA A 124 -1.07 -6.06 -4.03
C ALA A 124 0.25 -5.29 -3.92
N TYR A 125 0.96 -5.07 -5.04
CA TYR A 125 2.16 -4.22 -5.07
C TYR A 125 1.84 -2.76 -4.77
N THR A 126 0.77 -2.23 -5.39
CA THR A 126 0.32 -0.86 -5.14
C THR A 126 -0.15 -0.67 -3.69
N ALA A 127 -0.89 -1.65 -3.15
CA ALA A 127 -1.34 -1.62 -1.75
C ALA A 127 -0.15 -1.62 -0.77
N ALA A 128 0.85 -2.46 -1.02
CA ALA A 128 2.07 -2.50 -0.22
C ALA A 128 2.90 -1.21 -0.33
N ALA A 129 3.05 -0.67 -1.54
CA ALA A 129 3.75 0.58 -1.75
C ALA A 129 3.08 1.74 -0.99
N LEU A 130 1.77 1.90 -1.14
CA LEU A 130 1.02 2.93 -0.43
C LEU A 130 1.04 2.73 1.09
N TYR A 131 1.05 1.47 1.58
CA TYR A 131 1.15 1.18 3.00
C TYR A 131 2.44 1.76 3.61
N TYR A 132 3.58 1.61 2.94
CA TYR A 132 4.86 2.14 3.42
C TYR A 132 5.05 3.61 3.11
N MET A 133 4.53 4.10 1.97
CA MET A 133 4.66 5.50 1.58
C MET A 133 3.80 6.44 2.43
N LEU A 134 2.60 6.00 2.86
CA LEU A 134 1.65 6.75 3.67
C LEU A 134 1.75 6.33 5.14
N GLU A 135 2.95 6.40 5.70
CA GLU A 135 3.22 5.93 7.06
C GLU A 135 2.39 6.70 8.09
N HIS A 136 1.74 5.97 9.01
CA HIS A 136 0.85 6.50 10.05
C HIS A 136 -0.32 7.33 9.52
N ILE A 137 -0.84 7.01 8.32
CA ILE A 137 -2.03 7.70 7.82
C ILE A 137 -3.22 7.47 8.74
N ASP A 138 -3.92 8.56 9.08
CA ASP A 138 -5.04 8.60 10.02
C ASP A 138 -6.41 8.45 9.35
N ARG A 139 -6.44 8.10 8.08
CA ARG A 139 -7.62 7.88 7.25
C ARG A 139 -7.57 6.52 6.58
N PRO A 140 -8.73 5.89 6.31
CA PRO A 140 -8.79 4.70 5.47
C PRO A 140 -8.36 5.01 4.04
N VAL A 141 -7.41 4.25 3.51
CA VAL A 141 -7.05 4.22 2.09
C VAL A 141 -7.34 2.81 1.58
N VAL A 142 -8.38 2.65 0.79
CA VAL A 142 -8.94 1.36 0.42
C VAL A 142 -8.76 1.11 -1.06
N LEU A 143 -7.91 0.15 -1.42
CA LEU A 143 -7.78 -0.31 -2.81
C LEU A 143 -8.86 -1.35 -3.11
N THR A 144 -9.44 -1.27 -4.29
CA THR A 144 -10.43 -2.24 -4.78
C THR A 144 -10.37 -2.37 -6.30
N GLY A 145 -11.08 -3.34 -6.82
CA GLY A 145 -11.19 -3.63 -8.24
C GLY A 145 -12.13 -4.80 -8.48
N SER A 146 -12.07 -5.43 -9.65
CA SER A 146 -12.83 -6.63 -9.91
C SER A 146 -12.13 -7.58 -10.88
N GLN A 147 -12.50 -8.86 -10.83
CA GLN A 147 -12.10 -9.85 -11.84
C GLN A 147 -12.91 -9.70 -13.12
N ARG A 148 -14.17 -9.27 -13.00
CA ARG A 148 -15.07 -9.04 -14.14
C ARG A 148 -15.47 -7.58 -14.23
N PRO A 149 -15.64 -7.05 -15.48
CA PRO A 149 -16.06 -5.68 -15.68
C PRO A 149 -17.39 -5.34 -14.97
N LEU A 150 -17.49 -4.10 -14.51
CA LEU A 150 -18.72 -3.56 -13.93
C LEU A 150 -19.87 -3.65 -14.93
N GLY A 151 -21.06 -4.09 -14.45
CA GLY A 151 -22.27 -4.27 -15.26
C GLY A 151 -22.33 -5.60 -16.03
N THR A 152 -21.31 -6.46 -15.91
CA THR A 152 -21.35 -7.83 -16.43
C THR A 152 -22.16 -8.73 -15.48
N VAL A 153 -22.99 -9.61 -16.03
CA VAL A 153 -23.78 -10.57 -15.21
C VAL A 153 -22.86 -11.39 -14.31
N GLY A 154 -23.12 -11.35 -13.01
CA GLY A 154 -22.31 -12.04 -11.99
C GLY A 154 -20.96 -11.37 -11.71
N SER A 155 -20.77 -10.09 -12.06
CA SER A 155 -19.57 -9.34 -11.69
C SER A 155 -19.41 -9.27 -10.18
N ASP A 156 -18.16 -9.36 -9.74
CA ASP A 156 -17.74 -9.16 -8.34
C ASP A 156 -17.58 -7.67 -7.99
N ALA A 157 -17.73 -6.78 -8.98
CA ALA A 157 -17.44 -5.35 -8.85
C ALA A 157 -18.32 -4.65 -7.81
N GLU A 158 -19.64 -4.85 -7.84
CA GLU A 158 -20.57 -4.17 -6.91
C GLU A 158 -20.30 -4.58 -5.45
N GLY A 159 -20.00 -5.87 -5.21
CA GLY A 159 -19.66 -6.36 -3.88
C GLY A 159 -18.36 -5.75 -3.35
N ASN A 160 -17.34 -5.70 -4.19
CA ASN A 160 -16.05 -5.10 -3.85
C ASN A 160 -16.13 -3.59 -3.63
N LEU A 161 -16.90 -2.87 -4.45
CA LEU A 161 -17.15 -1.43 -4.30
C LEU A 161 -17.90 -1.13 -2.99
N ARG A 162 -18.92 -1.91 -2.66
CA ARG A 162 -19.68 -1.75 -1.41
C ARG A 162 -18.76 -1.95 -0.19
N LEU A 163 -17.98 -3.03 -0.17
CA LEU A 163 -17.02 -3.30 0.89
C LEU A 163 -15.98 -2.18 1.02
N SER A 164 -15.48 -1.67 -0.11
CA SER A 164 -14.52 -0.55 -0.09
C SER A 164 -15.13 0.74 0.47
N TYR A 165 -16.39 1.02 0.15
CA TYR A 165 -17.12 2.15 0.71
C TYR A 165 -17.32 2.01 2.24
N GLU A 166 -17.74 0.84 2.71
CA GLU A 166 -17.90 0.56 4.15
C GLU A 166 -16.58 0.76 4.89
N ALA A 167 -15.49 0.24 4.34
CA ALA A 167 -14.16 0.42 4.90
C ALA A 167 -13.70 1.89 4.89
N ALA A 168 -13.93 2.62 3.80
CA ALA A 168 -13.58 4.05 3.70
C ALA A 168 -14.36 4.92 4.70
N CYS A 169 -15.58 4.52 5.06
CA CYS A 169 -16.41 5.21 6.04
C CYS A 169 -16.18 4.74 7.49
N SER A 170 -15.44 3.67 7.75
CA SER A 170 -15.32 3.04 9.06
C SER A 170 -14.51 3.85 10.09
N GLY A 171 -13.60 4.71 9.63
CA GLY A 171 -12.60 5.37 10.49
C GLY A 171 -11.40 4.47 10.81
N PHE A 172 -11.22 3.36 10.09
CA PHE A 172 -9.97 2.61 10.08
C PHE A 172 -8.80 3.53 9.70
N ALA A 173 -7.68 3.43 10.37
CA ALA A 173 -6.47 4.19 10.05
C ALA A 173 -5.46 3.28 9.36
N GLY A 174 -5.16 3.56 8.08
CA GLY A 174 -4.20 2.77 7.32
C GLY A 174 -4.61 2.47 5.89
N VAL A 175 -3.76 1.70 5.21
CA VAL A 175 -3.97 1.23 3.83
C VAL A 175 -4.44 -0.21 3.84
N CYS A 176 -5.52 -0.50 3.10
CA CYS A 176 -6.04 -1.84 2.96
C CYS A 176 -6.55 -2.13 1.54
N LEU A 177 -6.75 -3.41 1.27
CA LEU A 177 -7.35 -3.94 0.06
C LEU A 177 -8.71 -4.55 0.42
N ALA A 178 -9.77 -4.13 -0.27
CA ALA A 178 -11.13 -4.64 -0.16
C ALA A 178 -11.47 -5.49 -1.39
N PHE A 179 -11.55 -6.81 -1.23
CA PHE A 179 -11.78 -7.72 -2.36
C PHE A 179 -12.33 -9.07 -1.92
N GLY A 180 -13.31 -9.61 -2.65
CA GLY A 180 -13.85 -10.94 -2.39
C GLY A 180 -14.42 -11.13 -0.98
N GLY A 181 -15.02 -10.08 -0.40
CA GLY A 181 -15.56 -10.09 0.96
C GLY A 181 -14.50 -9.94 2.06
N ARG A 182 -13.23 -9.69 1.72
CA ARG A 182 -12.10 -9.59 2.65
C ARG A 182 -11.56 -8.17 2.73
N LEU A 183 -11.09 -7.80 3.93
CA LEU A 183 -10.31 -6.60 4.16
C LEU A 183 -8.91 -6.99 4.59
N ILE A 184 -7.92 -6.69 3.75
CA ILE A 184 -6.54 -7.15 3.91
C ILE A 184 -5.64 -5.94 4.08
N HIS A 185 -4.75 -5.95 5.08
CA HIS A 185 -3.74 -4.89 5.22
C HIS A 185 -2.88 -4.76 3.97
N GLY A 186 -2.56 -3.52 3.56
CA GLY A 186 -1.82 -3.27 2.33
C GLY A 186 -0.49 -4.01 2.23
N ASN A 187 0.21 -4.19 3.36
CA ASN A 187 1.48 -4.93 3.43
C ASN A 187 1.33 -6.45 3.60
N ALA A 188 0.11 -6.97 3.59
CA ALA A 188 -0.16 -8.40 3.73
C ALA A 188 -0.89 -9.01 2.53
N ALA A 189 -1.29 -8.19 1.57
CA ALA A 189 -2.07 -8.64 0.42
C ALA A 189 -1.22 -9.41 -0.59
N LYS A 190 -1.74 -10.57 -1.02
CA LYS A 190 -1.16 -11.37 -2.10
C LYS A 190 -2.26 -11.91 -3.00
N LYS A 191 -2.12 -11.73 -4.33
CA LYS A 191 -2.98 -12.37 -5.33
C LYS A 191 -2.56 -13.82 -5.50
N ILE A 192 -3.45 -14.76 -5.18
CA ILE A 192 -3.16 -16.21 -5.28
C ILE A 192 -3.98 -16.92 -6.34
N TYR A 193 -5.08 -16.31 -6.80
CA TYR A 193 -5.87 -16.85 -7.91
C TYR A 193 -5.97 -15.83 -9.04
N SER A 194 -5.87 -16.31 -10.28
CA SER A 194 -5.98 -15.47 -11.46
C SER A 194 -7.43 -15.20 -11.89
N LEU A 195 -8.38 -16.08 -11.54
CA LEU A 195 -9.77 -16.01 -12.02
C LEU A 195 -10.84 -16.00 -10.92
N ALA A 196 -10.50 -16.41 -9.69
CA ALA A 196 -11.47 -16.48 -8.61
C ALA A 196 -11.90 -15.09 -8.12
N ASP A 197 -13.18 -14.97 -7.73
CA ASP A 197 -13.72 -13.71 -7.18
C ASP A 197 -13.08 -13.35 -5.83
N ASP A 198 -12.61 -14.33 -5.06
CA ASP A 198 -11.84 -14.13 -3.83
C ASP A 198 -10.32 -14.32 -4.08
N ALA A 199 -9.78 -13.62 -5.07
CA ALA A 199 -8.43 -13.82 -5.60
C ALA A 199 -7.29 -13.52 -4.62
N PHE A 200 -7.54 -12.78 -3.55
CA PHE A 200 -6.50 -12.31 -2.62
C PHE A 200 -6.55 -13.02 -1.28
N ARG A 201 -5.37 -13.15 -0.64
CA ARG A 201 -5.22 -13.64 0.74
C ARG A 201 -4.35 -12.70 1.56
N SER A 202 -4.61 -12.69 2.86
CA SER A 202 -3.72 -12.07 3.84
C SER A 202 -2.61 -13.03 4.18
N ILE A 203 -1.36 -12.57 4.07
CA ILE A 203 -0.15 -13.36 4.34
C ILE A 203 0.55 -12.78 5.56
N GLY A 204 0.90 -13.65 6.51
CA GLY A 204 1.66 -13.28 7.70
C GLY A 204 0.91 -12.38 8.71
N ARG A 205 -0.35 -12.03 8.43
CA ARG A 205 -1.15 -11.15 9.27
C ARG A 205 -2.64 -11.48 9.15
N ALA A 206 -3.41 -11.29 10.24
CA ALA A 206 -4.87 -11.42 10.22
C ALA A 206 -5.53 -10.38 9.29
N GLU A 207 -6.71 -10.70 8.77
CA GLU A 207 -7.56 -9.76 8.06
C GLU A 207 -8.05 -8.65 9.00
N ILE A 208 -8.47 -7.53 8.43
CA ILE A 208 -8.93 -6.36 9.20
C ILE A 208 -10.35 -6.59 9.68
N ASP A 209 -10.56 -6.39 10.97
CA ASP A 209 -11.87 -6.30 11.60
C ASP A 209 -12.20 -4.83 11.87
N LEU A 210 -13.19 -4.28 11.14
CA LEU A 210 -13.61 -2.89 11.27
C LEU A 210 -14.29 -2.59 12.62
N THR A 211 -14.65 -3.60 13.40
CA THR A 211 -15.20 -3.40 14.75
C THR A 211 -14.12 -3.04 15.77
N VAL A 212 -12.85 -3.31 15.45
CA VAL A 212 -11.70 -3.00 16.29
C VAL A 212 -11.22 -1.58 15.96
N PRO A 213 -11.20 -0.67 16.95
CA PRO A 213 -10.68 0.69 16.73
C PRO A 213 -9.25 0.68 16.24
N SER A 214 -8.98 1.46 15.21
CA SER A 214 -7.64 1.67 14.66
C SER A 214 -7.28 3.15 14.74
N ALA A 215 -6.07 3.43 15.21
CA ALA A 215 -5.53 4.79 15.26
C ALA A 215 -4.03 4.75 14.91
N PRO A 216 -3.50 5.81 14.29
CA PRO A 216 -2.07 5.88 14.03
C PRO A 216 -1.30 5.95 15.35
N THR A 217 -0.11 5.35 15.38
CA THR A 217 0.77 5.30 16.55
C THR A 217 1.74 6.48 16.61
N ALA A 218 1.88 7.22 15.51
CA ALA A 218 2.75 8.38 15.37
C ALA A 218 2.15 9.40 14.37
N PRO A 219 2.72 10.61 14.22
CA PRO A 219 2.31 11.55 13.20
C PRO A 219 2.49 11.00 11.78
N PHE A 220 1.57 11.37 10.88
CA PHE A 220 1.65 11.01 9.47
C PHE A 220 2.97 11.45 8.84
N HIS A 221 3.58 10.56 8.08
CA HIS A 221 4.74 10.86 7.25
C HIS A 221 4.56 10.33 5.83
N LEU A 222 4.92 11.14 4.82
CA LEU A 222 4.93 10.74 3.42
C LEU A 222 6.37 10.37 3.02
N HIS A 223 6.60 9.08 2.75
CA HIS A 223 7.82 8.60 2.11
C HIS A 223 7.60 8.58 0.58
N ASP A 224 7.92 9.67 -0.10
CA ASP A 224 7.65 9.77 -1.53
C ASP A 224 8.84 9.40 -2.43
N ALA A 225 10.00 9.12 -1.85
CA ALA A 225 11.18 8.65 -2.56
C ALA A 225 11.24 7.12 -2.58
N LEU A 226 11.52 6.55 -3.76
CA LEU A 226 11.71 5.11 -3.97
C LEU A 226 12.98 4.88 -4.80
N ASP A 227 13.85 3.97 -4.35
CA ASP A 227 14.97 3.48 -5.19
C ASP A 227 14.51 2.25 -5.96
N THR A 228 14.35 2.40 -7.26
CA THR A 228 13.82 1.34 -8.14
C THR A 228 14.87 0.29 -8.54
N ARG A 229 16.12 0.42 -8.08
CA ARG A 229 17.21 -0.53 -8.37
C ARG A 229 17.10 -1.79 -7.51
N VAL A 230 15.91 -2.41 -7.50
CA VAL A 230 15.58 -3.64 -6.77
C VAL A 230 15.17 -4.74 -7.75
N ALA A 231 15.75 -5.93 -7.60
CA ALA A 231 15.36 -7.12 -8.35
C ALA A 231 14.71 -8.17 -7.43
N ILE A 232 13.78 -8.95 -7.99
CA ILE A 232 13.24 -10.16 -7.39
C ILE A 232 13.77 -11.34 -8.19
N ILE A 233 14.42 -12.29 -7.50
CA ILE A 233 14.99 -13.48 -8.13
C ILE A 233 14.46 -14.71 -7.41
N ARG A 234 13.71 -15.54 -8.13
CA ARG A 234 13.23 -16.82 -7.63
C ARG A 234 14.27 -17.91 -7.93
N LEU A 235 14.75 -18.58 -6.91
CA LEU A 235 15.71 -19.67 -7.05
C LEU A 235 15.03 -20.92 -7.63
N TYR A 236 15.77 -21.67 -8.43
CA TYR A 236 15.38 -22.98 -8.95
C TYR A 236 16.58 -23.92 -8.96
N PRO A 237 16.38 -25.26 -8.86
CA PRO A 237 17.48 -26.21 -8.91
C PRO A 237 18.33 -26.06 -10.19
N GLY A 238 19.65 -25.95 -10.03
CA GLY A 238 20.60 -25.72 -11.12
C GLY A 238 20.80 -24.24 -11.50
N MET A 239 20.16 -23.30 -10.81
CA MET A 239 20.44 -21.88 -10.99
C MET A 239 21.88 -21.58 -10.57
N LYS A 240 22.59 -20.79 -11.38
CA LYS A 240 23.98 -20.41 -11.13
C LYS A 240 24.08 -19.07 -10.38
N PRO A 241 25.01 -18.93 -9.42
CA PRO A 241 25.24 -17.67 -8.68
C PRO A 241 25.54 -16.47 -9.57
N ILE A 242 26.10 -16.68 -10.76
CA ILE A 242 26.38 -15.63 -11.75
C ILE A 242 25.12 -14.79 -12.11
N THR A 243 23.93 -15.35 -11.97
CA THR A 243 22.67 -14.60 -12.19
C THR A 243 22.55 -13.43 -11.21
N ILE A 244 22.91 -13.63 -9.95
CA ILE A 244 22.91 -12.58 -8.92
C ILE A 244 24.04 -11.60 -9.18
N ASP A 245 25.25 -12.11 -9.49
CA ASP A 245 26.41 -11.28 -9.81
C ASP A 245 26.14 -10.33 -10.99
N ALA A 246 25.40 -10.77 -12.00
CA ALA A 246 25.02 -9.94 -13.15
C ALA A 246 24.12 -8.75 -12.71
N HIS A 247 23.19 -8.94 -11.78
CA HIS A 247 22.37 -7.85 -11.25
C HIS A 247 23.23 -6.87 -10.43
N ILE A 248 24.12 -7.37 -9.58
CA ILE A 248 25.05 -6.53 -8.81
C ILE A 248 25.92 -5.70 -9.76
N ALA A 249 26.47 -6.31 -10.81
CA ALA A 249 27.30 -5.63 -11.82
C ALA A 249 26.50 -4.59 -12.63
N SER A 250 25.19 -4.80 -12.78
CA SER A 250 24.27 -3.85 -13.46
C SER A 250 23.81 -2.70 -12.56
N GLY A 251 24.31 -2.60 -11.33
CA GLY A 251 24.03 -1.47 -10.41
C GLY A 251 22.76 -1.62 -9.59
N TYR A 252 22.20 -2.80 -9.46
CA TYR A 252 21.10 -3.04 -8.51
C TYR A 252 21.60 -2.84 -7.08
N ARG A 253 20.82 -2.12 -6.26
CA ARG A 253 21.11 -1.86 -4.86
C ARG A 253 20.40 -2.81 -3.90
N GLY A 254 19.37 -3.49 -4.37
CA GLY A 254 18.61 -4.47 -3.61
C GLY A 254 18.26 -5.69 -4.44
N ILE A 255 18.38 -6.88 -3.85
CA ILE A 255 17.93 -8.13 -4.47
C ILE A 255 17.17 -8.93 -3.43
N ILE A 256 15.92 -9.28 -3.77
CA ILE A 256 15.09 -10.19 -2.98
C ILE A 256 15.21 -11.57 -3.60
N LEU A 257 15.72 -12.53 -2.84
CA LEU A 257 15.85 -13.92 -3.24
C LEU A 257 14.74 -14.76 -2.64
N GLU A 258 13.87 -15.31 -3.48
CA GLU A 258 12.90 -16.32 -3.06
C GLU A 258 13.60 -17.68 -2.99
N GLY A 259 14.08 -18.02 -1.79
CA GLY A 259 14.79 -19.26 -1.49
C GLY A 259 13.87 -20.45 -1.25
N TYR A 260 14.46 -21.58 -0.90
CA TYR A 260 13.74 -22.82 -0.61
C TYR A 260 13.34 -22.92 0.87
N GLY A 261 12.27 -23.65 1.16
CA GLY A 261 11.85 -23.90 2.54
C GLY A 261 11.77 -22.61 3.37
N LEU A 262 12.54 -22.51 4.43
CA LEU A 262 12.59 -21.32 5.30
C LEU A 262 13.44 -20.15 4.74
N GLY A 263 13.71 -20.11 3.44
CA GLY A 263 14.56 -19.08 2.83
C GLY A 263 15.99 -19.55 2.55
N SER A 264 16.23 -20.86 2.47
CA SER A 264 17.57 -21.41 2.22
C SER A 264 18.03 -21.18 0.77
N VAL A 265 19.35 -21.06 0.63
CA VAL A 265 20.07 -21.00 -0.65
C VAL A 265 21.07 -22.16 -0.71
N PRO A 266 21.57 -22.56 -1.91
CA PRO A 266 22.65 -23.56 -2.00
C PRO A 266 23.91 -23.09 -1.23
N GLY A 267 24.35 -23.93 -0.27
CA GLY A 267 25.50 -23.69 0.60
C GLY A 267 26.79 -24.36 0.09
N ASP A 268 27.76 -24.63 1.00
CA ASP A 268 29.07 -25.12 0.66
C ASP A 268 29.07 -26.55 0.07
N ASP A 269 28.07 -27.38 0.41
CA ASP A 269 27.94 -28.74 -0.14
C ASP A 269 27.39 -28.74 -1.57
N ALA A 270 26.95 -27.58 -2.10
CA ALA A 270 26.49 -27.46 -3.44
C ALA A 270 27.63 -27.42 -4.45
N GLU A 271 27.39 -27.92 -5.68
CA GLU A 271 28.35 -27.79 -6.79
C GLU A 271 28.79 -26.34 -7.02
N GLU A 272 27.86 -25.39 -6.80
CA GLU A 272 28.15 -23.96 -6.78
C GLU A 272 27.44 -23.31 -5.58
N SER A 273 28.21 -22.91 -4.58
CA SER A 273 27.71 -22.18 -3.40
C SER A 273 27.31 -20.75 -3.74
N PHE A 274 26.17 -20.30 -3.16
CA PHE A 274 25.74 -18.91 -3.27
C PHE A 274 26.43 -17.98 -2.25
N LEU A 275 27.04 -18.52 -1.17
CA LEU A 275 27.65 -17.73 -0.10
C LEU A 275 28.73 -16.74 -0.60
N PRO A 276 29.64 -17.11 -1.54
CA PRO A 276 30.58 -16.14 -2.10
C PRO A 276 29.95 -14.97 -2.83
N THR A 277 28.79 -15.20 -3.47
CA THR A 277 28.02 -14.15 -4.16
C THR A 277 27.34 -13.22 -3.16
N LEU A 278 26.81 -13.75 -2.04
CA LEU A 278 26.25 -12.94 -0.97
C LEU A 278 27.30 -12.02 -0.33
N ASP A 279 28.54 -12.49 -0.15
CA ASP A 279 29.66 -11.64 0.33
C ASP A 279 30.04 -10.56 -0.69
N ARG A 280 30.06 -10.90 -1.98
CA ARG A 280 30.26 -9.89 -3.03
C ARG A 280 29.16 -8.83 -3.04
N ALA A 281 27.89 -9.21 -2.82
CA ALA A 281 26.78 -8.26 -2.70
C ALA A 281 27.04 -7.27 -1.56
N ARG A 282 27.43 -7.76 -0.39
CA ARG A 282 27.79 -6.94 0.77
C ARG A 282 28.91 -5.95 0.45
N THR A 283 29.99 -6.42 -0.18
CA THR A 283 31.16 -5.57 -0.52
C THR A 283 30.87 -4.55 -1.60
N ARG A 284 29.81 -4.76 -2.40
CA ARG A 284 29.29 -3.83 -3.42
C ARG A 284 28.10 -2.98 -2.93
N ALA A 285 27.82 -2.99 -1.64
CA ALA A 285 26.68 -2.29 -1.04
C ALA A 285 25.33 -2.64 -1.67
N CYS A 286 25.17 -3.87 -2.14
CA CYS A 286 23.90 -4.41 -2.60
C CYS A 286 23.23 -5.18 -1.46
N THR A 287 22.08 -4.72 -1.01
CA THR A 287 21.31 -5.36 0.06
C THR A 287 20.66 -6.64 -0.45
N ILE A 288 20.91 -7.76 0.20
CA ILE A 288 20.20 -9.02 -0.08
C ILE A 288 19.13 -9.26 0.98
N VAL A 289 17.95 -9.63 0.53
CA VAL A 289 16.83 -10.08 1.38
C VAL A 289 16.50 -11.51 0.99
N LEU A 290 16.58 -12.44 1.94
CA LEU A 290 16.12 -13.81 1.75
C LEU A 290 14.68 -13.96 2.21
N THR A 291 13.83 -14.44 1.32
CA THR A 291 12.44 -14.85 1.60
C THR A 291 12.22 -16.26 1.10
N THR A 292 10.99 -16.76 1.17
CA THR A 292 10.64 -18.12 0.81
C THR A 292 9.68 -18.19 -0.36
N GLN A 293 9.74 -19.29 -1.11
CA GLN A 293 8.76 -19.66 -2.12
C GLN A 293 7.46 -20.20 -1.51
N CYS A 294 7.48 -20.55 -0.20
CA CYS A 294 6.30 -20.98 0.55
C CYS A 294 5.47 -19.77 0.95
N ILE A 295 4.17 -19.80 0.63
CA ILE A 295 3.35 -18.59 0.69
C ILE A 295 3.00 -18.20 2.13
N TYR A 296 2.76 -19.18 3.04
CA TYR A 296 2.08 -18.93 4.31
C TYR A 296 2.99 -18.88 5.54
N ASP A 297 4.13 -19.58 5.54
CA ASP A 297 4.94 -19.78 6.75
C ASP A 297 6.00 -18.69 6.96
N GLY A 298 6.37 -18.00 5.88
CA GLY A 298 7.44 -16.98 5.91
C GLY A 298 8.84 -17.59 5.89
N ALA A 299 9.85 -16.72 5.96
CA ALA A 299 11.26 -17.07 5.95
C ALA A 299 11.89 -16.87 7.34
N ASP A 300 12.62 -17.89 7.83
CA ASP A 300 13.44 -17.84 9.03
C ASP A 300 14.86 -18.34 8.72
N ILE A 301 15.76 -17.42 8.46
CA ILE A 301 17.15 -17.73 8.10
C ILE A 301 18.01 -18.09 9.32
N SER A 302 17.48 -18.04 10.54
CA SER A 302 18.20 -18.41 11.77
C SER A 302 18.17 -19.92 12.05
N HIS A 303 17.37 -20.69 11.32
CA HIS A 303 17.11 -22.09 11.61
C HIS A 303 18.17 -23.07 11.05
N TYR A 304 18.72 -22.78 9.88
CA TYR A 304 19.70 -23.63 9.22
C TYR A 304 21.07 -22.94 9.12
N GLU A 305 22.14 -23.75 9.14
CA GLU A 305 23.53 -23.27 9.08
C GLU A 305 23.77 -22.30 7.91
N VAL A 306 23.30 -22.64 6.72
CA VAL A 306 23.45 -21.78 5.53
C VAL A 306 22.74 -20.44 5.71
N GLY A 307 21.60 -20.40 6.38
CA GLY A 307 20.89 -19.18 6.70
C GLY A 307 21.63 -18.31 7.72
N ILE A 308 22.17 -18.93 8.78
CA ILE A 308 22.99 -18.26 9.79
C ILE A 308 24.22 -17.62 9.12
N ARG A 309 24.92 -18.37 8.28
CA ARG A 309 26.07 -17.84 7.52
C ARG A 309 25.68 -16.71 6.55
N ALA A 310 24.53 -16.79 5.92
CA ALA A 310 24.01 -15.69 5.10
C ALA A 310 23.76 -14.44 5.96
N ALA A 311 23.19 -14.59 7.16
CA ALA A 311 22.97 -13.47 8.09
C ALA A 311 24.30 -12.83 8.55
N GLU A 312 25.34 -13.63 8.81
CA GLU A 312 26.70 -13.13 9.12
C GLU A 312 27.29 -12.29 7.97
N LEU A 313 26.89 -12.57 6.74
CA LEU A 313 27.24 -11.78 5.55
C LEU A 313 26.35 -10.53 5.36
N GLY A 314 25.46 -10.24 6.32
CA GLY A 314 24.60 -9.06 6.28
C GLY A 314 23.33 -9.23 5.45
N VAL A 315 22.94 -10.46 5.13
CA VAL A 315 21.66 -10.76 4.46
C VAL A 315 20.51 -10.57 5.44
N LEU A 316 19.44 -9.93 4.99
CA LEU A 316 18.24 -9.68 5.78
C LEU A 316 17.21 -10.79 5.58
N ALA A 317 16.49 -11.13 6.64
CA ALA A 317 15.36 -12.04 6.56
C ALA A 317 14.09 -11.29 6.10
N GLY A 318 13.30 -11.88 5.19
CA GLY A 318 12.02 -11.36 4.74
C GLY A 318 10.89 -11.59 5.74
N GLY A 319 11.09 -12.49 6.73
CA GLY A 319 10.06 -12.82 7.72
C GLY A 319 8.79 -13.35 7.06
N THR A 320 7.67 -12.93 7.58
CA THR A 320 6.33 -13.34 7.09
C THR A 320 5.75 -12.41 6.01
N LEU A 321 6.48 -11.38 5.59
CA LEU A 321 5.99 -10.45 4.57
C LEU A 321 5.90 -11.12 3.19
N PRO A 322 4.80 -10.89 2.45
CA PRO A 322 4.73 -11.31 1.05
C PRO A 322 5.73 -10.54 0.19
N ILE A 323 6.07 -11.09 -0.96
CA ILE A 323 7.09 -10.54 -1.87
C ILE A 323 6.76 -9.10 -2.29
N GLU A 324 5.49 -8.79 -2.46
CA GLU A 324 4.98 -7.46 -2.83
C GLU A 324 5.32 -6.42 -1.76
N ALA A 325 5.17 -6.79 -0.50
CA ALA A 325 5.51 -5.92 0.64
C ALA A 325 7.02 -5.76 0.80
N LEU A 326 7.78 -6.84 0.65
CA LEU A 326 9.25 -6.81 0.69
C LEU A 326 9.81 -5.90 -0.42
N TYR A 327 9.26 -5.98 -1.63
CA TYR A 327 9.68 -5.17 -2.76
C TYR A 327 9.45 -3.68 -2.51
N ALA A 328 8.25 -3.31 -2.09
CA ALA A 328 7.92 -1.92 -1.78
C ALA A 328 8.75 -1.37 -0.61
N ARG A 329 8.89 -2.15 0.47
CA ARG A 329 9.66 -1.74 1.65
C ARG A 329 11.15 -1.57 1.35
N LEU A 330 11.74 -2.49 0.57
CA LEU A 330 13.15 -2.41 0.21
C LEU A 330 13.42 -1.17 -0.66
N MET A 331 12.55 -0.84 -1.62
CA MET A 331 12.68 0.38 -2.43
C MET A 331 12.63 1.65 -1.57
N GLN A 332 11.74 1.71 -0.60
CA GLN A 332 11.64 2.83 0.34
C GLN A 332 12.91 2.94 1.19
N ARG A 333 13.34 1.83 1.83
CA ARG A 333 14.52 1.85 2.71
C ARG A 333 15.80 2.18 1.95
N LEU A 334 15.95 1.72 0.72
CA LEU A 334 17.09 2.06 -0.13
C LEU A 334 17.12 3.54 -0.52
N ALA A 335 15.96 4.17 -0.72
CA ALA A 335 15.89 5.61 -0.97
C ALA A 335 16.35 6.45 0.24
N GLU A 336 16.19 5.93 1.46
CA GLU A 336 16.63 6.55 2.71
C GLU A 336 18.09 6.19 3.08
N THR A 337 18.66 5.15 2.43
CA THR A 337 20.00 4.65 2.72
C THR A 337 21.03 5.35 1.81
N PRO A 338 22.13 5.90 2.34
CA PRO A 338 23.17 6.53 1.54
C PRO A 338 23.72 5.61 0.45
N GLU A 339 24.15 6.21 -0.66
CA GLU A 339 24.81 5.48 -1.73
C GLU A 339 26.11 4.84 -1.21
N GLY A 340 26.35 3.59 -1.54
CA GLY A 340 27.49 2.85 -1.02
C GLY A 340 27.25 2.12 0.32
N GLU A 341 26.04 2.20 0.88
CA GLU A 341 25.64 1.49 2.09
C GLU A 341 24.51 0.47 1.82
N THR A 342 24.40 -0.53 2.69
CA THR A 342 23.29 -1.50 2.70
C THR A 342 22.23 -1.11 3.71
N VAL A 343 20.97 -1.48 3.44
CA VAL A 343 19.88 -1.40 4.42
C VAL A 343 20.23 -2.28 5.63
N LYS A 344 19.96 -1.81 6.85
CA LYS A 344 20.29 -2.53 8.10
C LYS A 344 19.11 -3.35 8.63
N THR A 345 17.87 -2.90 8.39
CA THR A 345 16.65 -3.59 8.80
C THR A 345 15.52 -3.28 7.86
N LEU A 346 14.66 -4.25 7.59
CA LEU A 346 13.43 -4.10 6.81
C LEU A 346 12.18 -4.12 7.69
N ILE A 347 12.23 -4.87 8.77
CA ILE A 347 11.13 -5.12 9.69
C ILE A 347 11.55 -4.50 11.02
N GLU A 348 10.71 -3.62 11.53
CA GLU A 348 10.84 -3.04 12.87
C GLU A 348 10.11 -3.88 13.89
#